data_7eeb54c49db01c25f416eca58e5922c7
#
_entry.id   7eeb54c49db01c25f416eca58e5922c7
#
_cell.length_a   1.000
_cell.length_b   1.000
_cell.length_c   1.000
_cell.angle_alpha   90.00
_cell.angle_beta   90.00
_cell.angle_gamma   90.00
#
_symmetry.space_group_name_H-M   'P 1'
#
loop_
_entity.id
_entity.type
_entity.pdbx_description
1 polymer ?
#
loop_
_entity_poly.entity_id
_entity_poly.type
_entity_poly.pdbx_seq_one_letter_code
_entity_poly.pdbx_strand_id
1 'polypeptide(L)'
;MSVFVRVPALAPFRIRSFRFQWPADLLASWAFEMEGVILGWYVLVSTGSVTALAVFGSLQFLGTLVSPFFGMAGDRIGNRNVLCLMRITYLGVALCLMLLFLSGVATPVAVFALATIMGVVRPSDMTLRNLLVGETMPGELLMRAMSVSRMTADSARVVGALSGATLMLALGSGLAYVAICGVYGVSFLLSLNVGVKRLRVLGEEAVPLSPIRALKEGFAYVWSTPDVRAATLLAFLMNFAAFPLVNALLAHVAKDIYGLDQTGLGWLIASFAIGALLGSLILSMHGTRIRAARTMIACAFVWFALNFVFSWVETPRWGEALLILIGVAQSFCMVPMAVILLRTADPAFRGRVMGVRMLAVYGLPLGLLLSGPMIEHTGFAVTGSLFSLIGITFTVLIAAHWREHLWHPQAAANRH
;
A
#
# COMPACT_ATOMS: atom_id res chain seq x y z
N MET A 1 28.19 -22.97 -3.85
CA MET A 1 28.56 -21.60 -4.27
C MET A 1 28.17 -21.24 -5.72
N SER A 2 27.41 -22.07 -6.45
CA SER A 2 27.25 -21.94 -7.91
C SER A 2 25.88 -21.43 -8.43
N VAL A 3 24.81 -21.41 -7.66
CA VAL A 3 23.48 -21.00 -8.13
C VAL A 3 23.30 -19.47 -8.10
N PHE A 4 23.89 -18.77 -7.14
CA PHE A 4 23.79 -17.30 -7.01
C PHE A 4 24.54 -16.51 -8.10
N VAL A 5 25.38 -17.17 -8.90
CA VAL A 5 26.14 -16.51 -9.97
C VAL A 5 25.32 -16.42 -11.26
N ARG A 6 24.33 -17.29 -11.46
CA ARG A 6 23.59 -17.43 -12.73
C ARG A 6 22.31 -16.61 -12.83
N VAL A 7 21.74 -16.16 -11.70
CA VAL A 7 20.49 -15.38 -11.71
C VAL A 7 20.73 -14.00 -11.11
N PRO A 8 20.76 -12.93 -11.93
CA PRO A 8 21.05 -11.56 -11.48
C PRO A 8 20.08 -11.06 -10.38
N ALA A 9 18.84 -11.54 -10.36
CA ALA A 9 17.83 -11.19 -9.35
C ALA A 9 18.18 -11.69 -7.94
N LEU A 10 18.99 -12.75 -7.81
CA LEU A 10 19.39 -13.33 -6.53
C LEU A 10 20.67 -12.68 -5.94
N ALA A 11 21.31 -11.76 -6.66
CA ALA A 11 22.53 -11.10 -6.20
C ALA A 11 22.40 -10.40 -4.83
N PRO A 12 21.27 -9.75 -4.44
CA PRO A 12 21.10 -9.15 -3.12
C PRO A 12 21.22 -10.15 -1.96
N PHE A 13 20.87 -11.41 -2.18
CA PHE A 13 20.97 -12.47 -1.15
C PHE A 13 22.42 -12.87 -0.80
N ARG A 14 23.43 -12.34 -1.48
CA ARG A 14 24.83 -12.46 -1.06
C ARG A 14 25.11 -11.66 0.22
N ILE A 15 24.34 -10.60 0.46
CA ILE A 15 24.49 -9.76 1.64
C ILE A 15 23.79 -10.44 2.82
N ARG A 16 24.53 -10.69 3.91
CA ARG A 16 24.02 -11.37 5.11
C ARG A 16 22.79 -10.67 5.69
N SER A 17 22.82 -9.35 5.79
CA SER A 17 21.70 -8.56 6.31
C SER A 17 20.42 -8.81 5.53
N PHE A 18 20.50 -8.83 4.19
CA PHE A 18 19.34 -9.04 3.32
C PHE A 18 18.77 -10.46 3.41
N ARG A 19 19.60 -11.47 3.68
CA ARG A 19 19.13 -12.85 3.90
C ARG A 19 18.21 -12.99 5.11
N PHE A 20 18.37 -12.15 6.12
CA PHE A 20 17.49 -12.12 7.29
C PHE A 20 16.36 -11.12 7.14
N GLN A 21 16.63 -9.95 6.57
CA GLN A 21 15.63 -8.91 6.38
C GLN A 21 14.52 -9.34 5.41
N TRP A 22 14.88 -9.87 4.25
CA TRP A 22 13.91 -10.24 3.22
C TRP A 22 12.85 -11.25 3.70
N PRO A 23 13.19 -12.40 4.32
CA PRO A 23 12.17 -13.33 4.83
C PRO A 23 11.40 -12.75 6.02
N ALA A 24 12.03 -11.92 6.86
CA ALA A 24 11.32 -11.22 7.91
C ALA A 24 10.23 -10.28 7.34
N ASP A 25 10.56 -9.53 6.29
CA ASP A 25 9.64 -8.62 5.62
C ASP A 25 8.54 -9.35 4.85
N LEU A 26 8.86 -10.51 4.22
CA LEU A 26 7.88 -11.39 3.58
C LEU A 26 6.86 -11.89 4.59
N LEU A 27 7.33 -12.48 5.69
CA LEU A 27 6.47 -13.04 6.73
C LEU A 27 5.58 -11.98 7.37
N ALA A 28 6.13 -10.80 7.70
CA ALA A 28 5.32 -9.75 8.26
C ALA A 28 4.27 -9.20 7.28
N SER A 29 4.61 -9.07 5.99
CA SER A 29 3.65 -8.66 4.96
C SER A 29 2.57 -9.72 4.78
N TRP A 30 2.95 -10.99 4.79
CA TRP A 30 2.02 -12.11 4.70
C TRP A 30 1.02 -12.13 5.87
N ALA A 31 1.52 -12.13 7.11
CA ALA A 31 0.69 -12.09 8.31
C ALA A 31 -0.27 -10.89 8.30
N PHE A 32 0.21 -9.74 7.86
CA PHE A 32 -0.59 -8.53 7.77
C PHE A 32 -1.77 -8.66 6.78
N GLU A 33 -1.55 -9.22 5.58
CA GLU A 33 -2.63 -9.40 4.61
C GLU A 33 -3.65 -10.46 5.10
N MET A 34 -3.18 -11.52 5.79
CA MET A 34 -4.08 -12.48 6.47
C MET A 34 -4.97 -11.76 7.51
N GLU A 35 -4.36 -10.94 8.36
CA GLU A 35 -5.04 -10.19 9.41
C GLU A 35 -6.08 -9.22 8.84
N GLY A 36 -5.74 -8.53 7.74
CA GLY A 36 -6.65 -7.62 7.05
C GLY A 36 -7.94 -8.30 6.58
N VAL A 37 -7.84 -9.50 6.02
CA VAL A 37 -9.01 -10.30 5.60
C VAL A 37 -9.84 -10.74 6.79
N ILE A 38 -9.20 -11.30 7.83
CA ILE A 38 -9.89 -11.84 9.01
C ILE A 38 -10.62 -10.73 9.77
N LEU A 39 -9.94 -9.60 10.04
CA LEU A 39 -10.53 -8.50 10.79
C LEU A 39 -11.58 -7.74 9.98
N GLY A 40 -11.34 -7.51 8.68
CA GLY A 40 -12.33 -6.88 7.80
C GLY A 40 -13.64 -7.67 7.75
N TRP A 41 -13.53 -8.99 7.59
CA TRP A 41 -14.69 -9.88 7.63
C TRP A 41 -15.37 -9.90 9.01
N TYR A 42 -14.59 -10.02 10.09
CA TYR A 42 -15.12 -10.02 11.46
C TYR A 42 -15.89 -8.73 11.75
N VAL A 43 -15.31 -7.56 11.45
CA VAL A 43 -15.97 -6.27 11.67
C VAL A 43 -17.30 -6.20 10.95
N LEU A 44 -17.34 -6.59 9.66
CA LEU A 44 -18.57 -6.55 8.87
C LEU A 44 -19.62 -7.51 9.42
N VAL A 45 -19.25 -8.74 9.79
CA VAL A 45 -20.20 -9.74 10.29
C VAL A 45 -20.70 -9.40 11.70
N SER A 46 -19.82 -8.91 12.58
CA SER A 46 -20.17 -8.62 13.97
C SER A 46 -20.95 -7.33 14.15
N THR A 47 -20.74 -6.33 13.29
CA THR A 47 -21.43 -5.04 13.37
C THR A 47 -22.61 -4.92 12.41
N GLY A 48 -22.62 -5.67 11.30
CA GLY A 48 -23.60 -5.52 10.22
C GLY A 48 -23.49 -4.17 9.49
N SER A 49 -22.44 -3.36 9.74
CA SER A 49 -22.32 -1.97 9.28
C SER A 49 -21.18 -1.80 8.30
N VAL A 50 -21.47 -1.30 7.11
CA VAL A 50 -20.46 -0.92 6.11
C VAL A 50 -19.68 0.31 6.56
N THR A 51 -20.34 1.20 7.31
CA THR A 51 -19.68 2.35 7.94
C THR A 51 -18.61 1.90 8.94
N ALA A 52 -18.91 0.91 9.78
CA ALA A 52 -17.92 0.34 10.70
C ALA A 52 -16.73 -0.27 9.96
N LEU A 53 -16.98 -1.01 8.86
CA LEU A 53 -15.94 -1.54 7.99
C LEU A 53 -15.08 -0.43 7.36
N ALA A 54 -15.69 0.65 6.89
CA ALA A 54 -14.99 1.80 6.31
C ALA A 54 -14.13 2.52 7.36
N VAL A 55 -14.63 2.70 8.59
CA VAL A 55 -13.85 3.22 9.72
C VAL A 55 -12.67 2.32 10.02
N PHE A 56 -12.87 1.00 10.13
CA PHE A 56 -11.79 0.03 10.32
C PHE A 56 -10.69 0.17 9.25
N GLY A 57 -11.08 0.21 7.98
CA GLY A 57 -10.14 0.42 6.87
C GLY A 57 -9.38 1.74 6.96
N SER A 58 -10.03 2.82 7.43
CA SER A 58 -9.45 4.14 7.60
C SER A 58 -8.41 4.18 8.73
N LEU A 59 -8.64 3.46 9.83
CA LEU A 59 -7.72 3.40 10.96
C LEU A 59 -6.33 2.87 10.57
N GLN A 60 -6.25 2.01 9.55
CA GLN A 60 -4.99 1.43 9.09
C GLN A 60 -4.00 2.47 8.51
N PHE A 61 -4.45 3.70 8.25
CA PHE A 61 -3.64 4.77 7.66
C PHE A 61 -3.27 5.89 8.65
N LEU A 62 -3.69 5.81 9.92
CA LEU A 62 -3.42 6.83 10.94
C LEU A 62 -1.93 7.15 11.11
N GLY A 63 -1.09 6.14 11.05
CA GLY A 63 0.35 6.25 11.24
C GLY A 63 1.09 7.01 10.16
N THR A 64 0.46 7.30 9.02
CA THR A 64 1.10 8.10 7.98
C THR A 64 1.43 9.51 8.49
N LEU A 65 0.60 10.09 9.39
CA LEU A 65 0.88 11.38 10.06
C LEU A 65 2.04 11.30 11.04
N VAL A 66 2.19 10.18 11.72
CA VAL A 66 3.24 9.95 12.72
C VAL A 66 4.52 9.37 12.12
N SER A 67 4.53 9.04 10.82
CA SER A 67 5.68 8.45 10.12
C SER A 67 6.99 9.25 10.31
N PRO A 68 7.03 10.60 10.32
CA PRO A 68 8.25 11.36 10.58
C PRO A 68 8.86 11.09 11.95
N PHE A 69 8.04 10.82 12.97
CA PHE A 69 8.54 10.49 14.32
C PHE A 69 9.24 9.15 14.36
N PHE A 70 8.78 8.17 13.58
CA PHE A 70 9.47 6.88 13.45
C PHE A 70 10.80 7.03 12.72
N GLY A 71 10.90 7.91 11.72
CA GLY A 71 12.17 8.27 11.08
C GLY A 71 13.15 8.86 12.09
N MET A 72 12.73 9.86 12.88
CA MET A 72 13.59 10.45 13.94
C MET A 72 13.98 9.42 15.01
N ALA A 73 13.10 8.50 15.37
CA ALA A 73 13.44 7.40 16.26
C ALA A 73 14.52 6.50 15.62
N GLY A 74 14.40 6.21 14.32
CA GLY A 74 15.40 5.48 13.56
C GLY A 74 16.78 6.13 13.58
N ASP A 75 16.85 7.46 13.46
CA ASP A 75 18.09 8.21 13.55
C ASP A 75 18.75 8.13 14.94
N ARG A 76 17.94 8.08 16.00
CA ARG A 76 18.42 8.04 17.40
C ARG A 76 18.83 6.65 17.88
N ILE A 77 17.96 5.65 17.69
CA ILE A 77 18.15 4.30 18.23
C ILE A 77 18.53 3.26 17.16
N GLY A 78 18.58 3.69 15.89
CA GLY A 78 18.88 2.87 14.72
C GLY A 78 17.63 2.25 14.07
N ASN A 79 17.58 2.30 12.74
CA ASN A 79 16.41 1.83 11.94
C ASN A 79 16.05 0.36 12.22
N ARG A 80 17.06 -0.51 12.45
CA ARG A 80 16.83 -1.91 12.85
C ARG A 80 16.06 -2.02 14.17
N ASN A 81 16.46 -1.26 15.20
CA ASN A 81 15.86 -1.38 16.52
C ASN A 81 14.39 -0.88 16.50
N VAL A 82 14.13 0.19 15.75
CA VAL A 82 12.75 0.66 15.52
C VAL A 82 11.94 -0.40 14.78
N LEU A 83 12.50 -1.04 13.76
CA LEU A 83 11.84 -2.12 13.03
C LEU A 83 11.54 -3.32 13.95
N CYS A 84 12.48 -3.72 14.81
CA CYS A 84 12.25 -4.76 15.81
C CYS A 84 11.14 -4.38 16.80
N LEU A 85 11.10 -3.12 17.26
CA LEU A 85 10.03 -2.61 18.11
C LEU A 85 8.65 -2.71 17.41
N MET A 86 8.58 -2.36 16.14
CA MET A 86 7.35 -2.53 15.34
C MET A 86 6.94 -4.00 15.24
N ARG A 87 7.89 -4.91 15.00
CA ARG A 87 7.59 -6.36 14.92
C ARG A 87 7.07 -6.94 16.22
N ILE A 88 7.63 -6.52 17.37
CA ILE A 88 7.12 -6.96 18.69
C ILE A 88 5.74 -6.36 18.97
N THR A 89 5.46 -5.14 18.51
CA THR A 89 4.12 -4.55 18.59
C THR A 89 3.12 -5.37 17.76
N TYR A 90 3.47 -5.78 16.53
CA TYR A 90 2.60 -6.63 15.71
C TYR A 90 2.32 -7.97 16.39
N LEU A 91 3.36 -8.61 16.92
CA LEU A 91 3.20 -9.87 17.67
C LEU A 91 2.32 -9.67 18.91
N GLY A 92 2.53 -8.59 19.67
CA GLY A 92 1.74 -8.28 20.87
C GLY A 92 0.26 -8.06 20.56
N VAL A 93 -0.04 -7.28 19.52
CA VAL A 93 -1.42 -7.06 19.06
C VAL A 93 -2.04 -8.35 18.55
N ALA A 94 -1.32 -9.15 17.77
CA ALA A 94 -1.81 -10.44 17.29
C ALA A 94 -2.08 -11.42 18.42
N LEU A 95 -1.24 -11.45 19.47
CA LEU A 95 -1.46 -12.26 20.68
C LEU A 95 -2.71 -11.80 21.44
N CYS A 96 -2.93 -10.49 21.60
CA CYS A 96 -4.15 -9.97 22.20
C CYS A 96 -5.39 -10.38 21.39
N LEU A 97 -5.36 -10.25 20.06
CA LEU A 97 -6.47 -10.68 19.19
C LEU A 97 -6.69 -12.20 19.26
N MET A 98 -5.61 -12.98 19.26
CA MET A 98 -5.69 -14.44 19.45
C MET A 98 -6.43 -14.80 20.73
N LEU A 99 -6.05 -14.20 21.86
CA LEU A 99 -6.67 -14.46 23.17
C LEU A 99 -8.14 -14.04 23.17
N LEU A 100 -8.48 -12.88 22.60
CA LEU A 100 -9.85 -12.40 22.49
C LEU A 100 -10.73 -13.35 21.66
N PHE A 101 -10.22 -13.85 20.54
CA PHE A 101 -10.98 -14.78 19.69
C PHE A 101 -11.10 -16.17 20.32
N LEU A 102 -10.02 -16.69 20.92
CA LEU A 102 -10.04 -18.01 21.56
C LEU A 102 -10.93 -18.06 22.83
N SER A 103 -10.97 -16.96 23.59
CA SER A 103 -11.82 -16.84 24.77
C SER A 103 -13.29 -16.53 24.45
N GLY A 104 -13.61 -16.23 23.20
CA GLY A 104 -14.97 -15.88 22.78
C GLY A 104 -15.46 -14.50 23.25
N VAL A 105 -14.59 -13.67 23.85
CA VAL A 105 -14.92 -12.32 24.35
C VAL A 105 -14.53 -11.20 23.36
N ALA A 106 -14.22 -11.56 22.13
CA ALA A 106 -13.89 -10.58 21.11
C ALA A 106 -15.07 -9.62 20.88
N THR A 107 -14.83 -8.32 21.04
CA THR A 107 -15.80 -7.27 20.75
C THR A 107 -15.32 -6.37 19.62
N PRO A 108 -16.21 -5.78 18.82
CA PRO A 108 -15.80 -4.82 17.78
C PRO A 108 -14.94 -3.69 18.35
N VAL A 109 -15.27 -3.17 19.53
CA VAL A 109 -14.52 -2.07 20.18
C VAL A 109 -13.07 -2.47 20.46
N ALA A 110 -12.84 -3.68 21.01
CA ALA A 110 -11.50 -4.20 21.25
C ALA A 110 -10.71 -4.36 19.94
N VAL A 111 -11.36 -4.88 18.88
CA VAL A 111 -10.75 -5.00 17.55
C VAL A 111 -10.39 -3.63 16.99
N PHE A 112 -11.26 -2.62 17.08
CA PHE A 112 -10.98 -1.25 16.66
C PHE A 112 -9.80 -0.64 17.41
N ALA A 113 -9.73 -0.82 18.74
CA ALA A 113 -8.61 -0.34 19.54
C ALA A 113 -7.27 -0.95 19.11
N LEU A 114 -7.23 -2.27 18.92
CA LEU A 114 -6.03 -2.99 18.49
C LEU A 114 -5.67 -2.65 17.03
N ALA A 115 -6.65 -2.53 16.14
CA ALA A 115 -6.44 -2.07 14.77
C ALA A 115 -5.89 -0.64 14.69
N THR A 116 -6.30 0.24 15.62
CA THR A 116 -5.74 1.60 15.74
C THR A 116 -4.25 1.56 16.07
N ILE A 117 -3.83 0.71 17.01
CA ILE A 117 -2.40 0.54 17.34
C ILE A 117 -1.62 0.08 16.12
N MET A 118 -2.14 -0.93 15.41
CA MET A 118 -1.53 -1.40 14.15
C MET A 118 -1.46 -0.30 13.10
N GLY A 119 -2.56 0.45 12.94
CA GLY A 119 -2.66 1.54 11.97
C GLY A 119 -1.71 2.71 12.25
N VAL A 120 -1.31 2.94 13.50
CA VAL A 120 -0.29 3.94 13.86
C VAL A 120 1.11 3.47 13.47
N VAL A 121 1.42 2.20 13.64
CA VAL A 121 2.78 1.66 13.44
C VAL A 121 3.05 1.32 11.96
N ARG A 122 2.07 0.72 11.29
CA ARG A 122 2.25 0.07 9.98
C ARG A 122 2.70 0.98 8.84
N PRO A 123 2.18 2.19 8.61
CA PRO A 123 2.62 3.01 7.47
C PRO A 123 4.11 3.34 7.50
N SER A 124 4.70 3.40 8.70
CA SER A 124 6.12 3.68 8.89
C SER A 124 7.02 2.45 8.65
N ASP A 125 6.48 1.24 8.76
CA ASP A 125 7.22 -0.01 8.58
C ASP A 125 7.85 -0.12 7.18
N MET A 126 7.09 0.17 6.13
CA MET A 126 7.61 0.11 4.76
C MET A 126 8.72 1.12 4.50
N THR A 127 8.62 2.31 5.10
CA THR A 127 9.66 3.34 5.01
C THR A 127 10.95 2.88 5.69
N LEU A 128 10.84 2.35 6.91
CA LEU A 128 12.01 1.86 7.66
C LEU A 128 12.67 0.62 7.01
N ARG A 129 11.88 -0.28 6.43
CA ARG A 129 12.42 -1.39 5.62
C ARG A 129 13.27 -0.89 4.46
N ASN A 130 12.76 0.09 3.72
CA ASN A 130 13.47 0.66 2.57
C ASN A 130 14.74 1.41 3.01
N LEU A 131 14.69 2.16 4.12
CA LEU A 131 15.86 2.80 4.71
C LEU A 131 16.91 1.76 5.12
N LEU A 132 16.51 0.69 5.79
CA LEU A 132 17.41 -0.36 6.23
C LEU A 132 18.05 -1.12 5.06
N VAL A 133 17.31 -1.35 3.96
CA VAL A 133 17.87 -1.88 2.71
C VAL A 133 18.91 -0.90 2.15
N GLY A 134 18.62 0.41 2.14
CA GLY A 134 19.54 1.45 1.69
C GLY A 134 20.83 1.52 2.50
N GLU A 135 20.75 1.30 3.83
CA GLU A 135 21.92 1.31 4.73
C GLU A 135 22.80 0.07 4.59
N THR A 136 22.21 -1.07 4.25
CA THR A 136 22.91 -2.37 4.30
C THR A 136 23.34 -2.85 2.91
N MET A 137 22.78 -2.28 1.84
CA MET A 137 22.98 -2.75 0.47
C MET A 137 23.99 -1.87 -0.29
N PRO A 138 24.99 -2.45 -0.98
CA PRO A 138 25.83 -1.71 -1.91
C PRO A 138 24.99 -1.06 -3.02
N GLY A 139 25.39 0.15 -3.48
CA GLY A 139 24.64 0.93 -4.48
C GLY A 139 24.31 0.17 -5.76
N GLU A 140 25.23 -0.67 -6.25
CA GLU A 140 25.04 -1.52 -7.44
C GLU A 140 23.91 -2.54 -7.31
N LEU A 141 23.64 -3.01 -6.08
CA LEU A 141 22.61 -4.00 -5.77
C LEU A 141 21.31 -3.39 -5.24
N LEU A 142 21.34 -2.09 -4.88
CA LEU A 142 20.20 -1.42 -4.23
C LEU A 142 18.92 -1.51 -5.07
N MET A 143 19.00 -1.19 -6.37
CA MET A 143 17.84 -1.26 -7.26
C MET A 143 17.25 -2.66 -7.32
N ARG A 144 18.10 -3.70 -7.37
CA ARG A 144 17.67 -5.09 -7.39
C ARG A 144 17.02 -5.51 -6.08
N ALA A 145 17.61 -5.11 -4.94
CA ALA A 145 17.04 -5.39 -3.62
C ALA A 145 15.66 -4.74 -3.45
N MET A 146 15.51 -3.48 -3.85
CA MET A 146 14.23 -2.77 -3.81
C MET A 146 13.18 -3.42 -4.72
N SER A 147 13.57 -3.87 -5.92
CA SER A 147 12.67 -4.59 -6.84
C SER A 147 12.21 -5.92 -6.24
N VAL A 148 13.12 -6.70 -5.64
CA VAL A 148 12.76 -7.95 -4.96
C VAL A 148 11.83 -7.68 -3.79
N SER A 149 12.10 -6.67 -2.95
CA SER A 149 11.24 -6.30 -1.84
C SER A 149 9.83 -5.89 -2.30
N ARG A 150 9.73 -5.18 -3.42
CA ARG A 150 8.44 -4.80 -4.01
C ARG A 150 7.64 -6.00 -4.50
N MET A 151 8.26 -6.88 -5.28
CA MET A 151 7.64 -8.13 -5.74
C MET A 151 7.16 -8.99 -4.58
N THR A 152 7.95 -9.04 -3.50
CA THR A 152 7.61 -9.75 -2.27
C THR A 152 6.34 -9.21 -1.62
N ALA A 153 6.21 -7.89 -1.50
CA ALA A 153 5.02 -7.27 -0.93
C ALA A 153 3.77 -7.56 -1.77
N ASP A 154 3.88 -7.47 -3.10
CA ASP A 154 2.76 -7.74 -4.01
C ASP A 154 2.38 -9.23 -4.00
N SER A 155 3.35 -10.16 -3.91
CA SER A 155 3.10 -11.61 -3.78
C SER A 155 2.49 -11.96 -2.42
N ALA A 156 2.97 -11.33 -1.34
CA ALA A 156 2.44 -11.53 0.01
C ALA A 156 0.95 -11.15 0.10
N ARG A 157 0.51 -10.15 -0.67
CA ARG A 157 -0.90 -9.76 -0.75
C ARG A 157 -1.78 -10.88 -1.30
N VAL A 158 -1.37 -11.51 -2.41
CA VAL A 158 -2.11 -12.64 -3.00
C VAL A 158 -2.16 -13.82 -2.05
N VAL A 159 -0.98 -14.27 -1.59
CA VAL A 159 -0.87 -15.45 -0.71
C VAL A 159 -1.52 -15.19 0.65
N GLY A 160 -1.37 -13.98 1.20
CA GLY A 160 -1.94 -13.58 2.47
C GLY A 160 -3.47 -13.56 2.44
N ALA A 161 -4.06 -12.97 1.41
CA ALA A 161 -5.51 -12.92 1.26
C ALA A 161 -6.11 -14.35 1.19
N LEU A 162 -5.54 -15.21 0.34
CA LEU A 162 -6.02 -16.58 0.19
C LEU A 162 -5.80 -17.43 1.45
N SER A 163 -4.61 -17.37 2.04
CA SER A 163 -4.30 -18.16 3.24
C SER A 163 -5.08 -17.66 4.46
N GLY A 164 -5.25 -16.34 4.64
CA GLY A 164 -6.04 -15.76 5.72
C GLY A 164 -7.50 -16.18 5.64
N ALA A 165 -8.09 -16.10 4.46
CA ALA A 165 -9.46 -16.53 4.20
C ALA A 165 -9.64 -18.03 4.45
N THR A 166 -8.75 -18.85 3.92
CA THR A 166 -8.79 -20.33 4.07
C THR A 166 -8.61 -20.76 5.53
N LEU A 167 -7.63 -20.17 6.23
CA LEU A 167 -7.41 -20.48 7.65
C LEU A 167 -8.60 -20.07 8.51
N MET A 168 -9.20 -18.91 8.23
CA MET A 168 -10.39 -18.45 8.94
C MET A 168 -11.57 -19.39 8.73
N LEU A 169 -11.79 -19.87 7.50
CA LEU A 169 -12.87 -20.80 7.18
C LEU A 169 -12.64 -22.18 7.84
N ALA A 170 -11.41 -22.71 7.73
CA ALA A 170 -11.10 -24.07 8.19
C ALA A 170 -10.95 -24.21 9.71
N LEU A 171 -10.39 -23.18 10.36
CA LEU A 171 -10.00 -23.24 11.77
C LEU A 171 -10.73 -22.22 12.65
N GLY A 172 -11.44 -21.28 12.05
CA GLY A 172 -12.01 -20.13 12.75
C GLY A 172 -10.97 -19.05 13.06
N SER A 173 -11.43 -17.87 13.46
CA SER A 173 -10.57 -16.70 13.69
C SER A 173 -9.51 -16.94 14.79
N GLY A 174 -9.85 -17.62 15.86
CA GLY A 174 -8.94 -17.84 17.00
C GLY A 174 -7.70 -18.66 16.61
N LEU A 175 -7.88 -19.81 15.96
CA LEU A 175 -6.76 -20.65 15.52
C LEU A 175 -6.02 -20.05 14.32
N ALA A 176 -6.68 -19.31 13.46
CA ALA A 176 -6.01 -18.54 12.40
C ALA A 176 -5.01 -17.53 13.00
N TYR A 177 -5.38 -16.88 14.13
CA TYR A 177 -4.46 -15.98 14.83
C TYR A 177 -3.27 -16.69 15.50
N VAL A 178 -3.38 -17.98 15.87
CA VAL A 178 -2.21 -18.78 16.31
C VAL A 178 -1.16 -18.84 15.19
N ALA A 179 -1.59 -19.11 13.95
CA ALA A 179 -0.68 -19.10 12.79
C ALA A 179 -0.07 -17.71 12.56
N ILE A 180 -0.88 -16.65 12.62
CA ILE A 180 -0.43 -15.26 12.47
C ILE A 180 0.61 -14.89 13.53
N CYS A 181 0.38 -15.24 14.80
CA CYS A 181 1.35 -15.03 15.88
C CYS A 181 2.68 -15.75 15.61
N GLY A 182 2.62 -17.00 15.14
CA GLY A 182 3.80 -17.76 14.75
C GLY A 182 4.58 -17.05 13.64
N VAL A 183 3.90 -16.58 12.61
CA VAL A 183 4.53 -15.86 11.48
C VAL A 183 5.15 -14.53 11.93
N TYR A 184 4.45 -13.72 12.75
CA TYR A 184 5.02 -12.49 13.32
C TYR A 184 6.19 -12.78 14.27
N GLY A 185 6.11 -13.85 15.07
CA GLY A 185 7.18 -14.28 15.97
C GLY A 185 8.46 -14.64 15.20
N VAL A 186 8.34 -15.43 14.14
CA VAL A 186 9.49 -15.77 13.28
C VAL A 186 10.02 -14.51 12.57
N SER A 187 9.15 -13.63 12.09
CA SER A 187 9.54 -12.35 11.48
C SER A 187 10.34 -11.50 12.45
N PHE A 188 9.92 -11.40 13.73
CA PHE A 188 10.64 -10.68 14.77
C PHE A 188 12.03 -11.29 15.03
N LEU A 189 12.11 -12.61 15.22
CA LEU A 189 13.39 -13.31 15.46
C LEU A 189 14.39 -13.14 14.30
N LEU A 190 13.91 -13.19 13.07
CA LEU A 190 14.74 -12.92 11.89
C LEU A 190 15.23 -11.47 11.86
N SER A 191 14.38 -10.51 12.24
CA SER A 191 14.72 -9.08 12.28
C SER A 191 15.84 -8.78 13.28
N LEU A 192 15.96 -9.55 14.36
CA LEU A 192 17.06 -9.43 15.33
C LEU A 192 18.43 -9.74 14.72
N ASN A 193 18.47 -10.56 13.67
CA ASN A 193 19.72 -10.96 13.01
C ASN A 193 20.12 -10.04 11.83
N VAL A 194 19.34 -9.02 11.54
CA VAL A 194 19.67 -8.03 10.52
C VAL A 194 20.87 -7.22 10.98
N GLY A 195 21.99 -7.36 10.27
CA GLY A 195 23.24 -6.66 10.59
C GLY A 195 23.14 -5.17 10.21
N VAL A 196 23.52 -4.30 11.12
CA VAL A 196 23.69 -2.87 10.84
C VAL A 196 25.17 -2.61 10.64
N LYS A 197 25.65 -2.58 9.40
CA LYS A 197 26.86 -1.82 9.09
C LYS A 197 26.39 -0.38 8.87
N ARG A 198 26.61 0.48 9.86
CA ARG A 198 26.55 1.93 9.64
C ARG A 198 27.61 2.27 8.59
N LEU A 199 27.22 2.29 7.34
CA LEU A 199 27.91 3.10 6.35
C LEU A 199 27.58 4.54 6.75
N ARG A 200 28.40 5.09 7.64
CA ARG A 200 28.44 6.51 7.92
C ARG A 200 28.84 7.15 6.59
N VAL A 201 27.91 7.67 5.86
CA VAL A 201 28.19 8.59 4.75
C VAL A 201 28.78 9.82 5.43
N LEU A 202 30.12 9.84 5.52
CA LEU A 202 30.90 10.99 5.89
C LEU A 202 30.71 11.99 4.74
N GLY A 203 29.94 13.04 4.95
CA GLY A 203 30.03 14.17 4.06
C GLY A 203 28.79 14.95 3.68
N GLU A 204 27.65 14.82 4.33
CA GLU A 204 26.60 15.86 4.24
C GLU A 204 26.11 16.18 5.65
N GLU A 205 26.62 17.28 6.19
CA GLU A 205 25.95 18.06 7.24
C GLU A 205 24.68 18.70 6.63
N ALA A 206 23.71 17.88 6.29
CA ALA A 206 22.36 18.38 6.06
C ALA A 206 21.86 18.85 7.43
N VAL A 207 21.86 20.17 7.66
CA VAL A 207 21.19 20.80 8.79
C VAL A 207 19.79 20.17 8.89
N PRO A 208 19.43 19.50 9.99
CA PRO A 208 18.15 18.83 10.11
C PRO A 208 17.05 19.89 10.10
N LEU A 209 16.45 20.08 8.93
CA LEU A 209 15.26 20.91 8.81
C LEU A 209 14.17 20.31 9.69
N SER A 210 13.44 21.13 10.43
CA SER A 210 12.29 20.62 11.17
C SER A 210 11.34 19.91 10.20
N PRO A 211 10.74 18.76 10.54
CA PRO A 211 9.86 17.99 9.64
C PRO A 211 8.74 18.86 9.04
N ILE A 212 8.21 19.78 9.84
CA ILE A 212 7.15 20.72 9.40
C ILE A 212 7.68 21.68 8.33
N ARG A 213 8.91 22.18 8.49
CA ARG A 213 9.51 23.09 7.49
C ARG A 213 9.80 22.35 6.18
N ALA A 214 10.35 21.14 6.26
CA ALA A 214 10.59 20.30 5.09
C ALA A 214 9.29 19.97 4.34
N LEU A 215 8.20 19.75 5.08
CA LEU A 215 6.88 19.51 4.50
C LEU A 215 6.31 20.77 3.84
N LYS A 216 6.41 21.94 4.48
CA LYS A 216 5.98 23.22 3.90
C LYS A 216 6.74 23.56 2.61
N GLU A 217 8.06 23.36 2.61
CA GLU A 217 8.90 23.58 1.42
C GLU A 217 8.56 22.58 0.31
N GLY A 218 8.31 21.30 0.66
CA GLY A 218 7.85 20.27 -0.28
C GLY A 218 6.48 20.64 -0.88
N PHE A 219 5.54 21.10 -0.07
CA PHE A 219 4.22 21.52 -0.52
C PHE A 219 4.31 22.76 -1.45
N ALA A 220 5.10 23.77 -1.09
CA ALA A 220 5.34 24.93 -1.93
C ALA A 220 5.95 24.54 -3.28
N TYR A 221 6.92 23.62 -3.28
CA TYR A 221 7.53 23.11 -4.50
C TYR A 221 6.53 22.34 -5.38
N VAL A 222 5.73 21.44 -4.79
CA VAL A 222 4.67 20.72 -5.51
C VAL A 222 3.69 21.69 -6.15
N TRP A 223 3.31 22.76 -5.44
CA TRP A 223 2.35 23.73 -5.94
C TRP A 223 2.91 24.62 -7.04
N SER A 224 4.21 24.92 -7.01
CA SER A 224 4.91 25.70 -8.05
C SER A 224 5.24 24.92 -9.31
N THR A 225 5.30 23.57 -9.24
CA THR A 225 5.71 22.71 -10.36
C THR A 225 4.49 22.02 -10.99
N PRO A 226 4.02 22.44 -12.19
CA PRO A 226 2.75 21.98 -12.77
C PRO A 226 2.64 20.46 -12.93
N ASP A 227 3.69 19.79 -13.41
CA ASP A 227 3.70 18.33 -13.63
C ASP A 227 3.60 17.56 -12.30
N VAL A 228 4.34 18.01 -11.29
CA VAL A 228 4.36 17.42 -9.95
C VAL A 228 3.02 17.64 -9.26
N ARG A 229 2.43 18.83 -9.43
CA ARG A 229 1.10 19.16 -8.90
C ARG A 229 0.02 18.29 -9.52
N ALA A 230 -0.01 18.16 -10.85
CA ALA A 230 -0.96 17.30 -11.55
C ALA A 230 -0.87 15.85 -11.09
N ALA A 231 0.35 15.29 -11.00
CA ALA A 231 0.55 13.92 -10.54
C ALA A 231 0.14 13.73 -9.06
N THR A 232 0.39 14.72 -8.19
CA THR A 232 0.01 14.65 -6.77
C THR A 232 -1.51 14.76 -6.58
N LEU A 233 -2.18 15.64 -7.32
CA LEU A 233 -3.65 15.74 -7.31
C LEU A 233 -4.30 14.46 -7.81
N LEU A 234 -3.76 13.87 -8.88
CA LEU A 234 -4.24 12.59 -9.39
C LEU A 234 -4.00 11.47 -8.37
N ALA A 235 -2.86 11.46 -7.66
CA ALA A 235 -2.59 10.51 -6.59
C ALA A 235 -3.62 10.62 -5.46
N PHE A 236 -3.96 11.83 -5.04
CA PHE A 236 -5.01 12.07 -4.05
C PHE A 236 -6.36 11.56 -4.55
N LEU A 237 -6.74 11.88 -5.79
CA LEU A 237 -7.99 11.47 -6.40
C LEU A 237 -8.12 9.94 -6.49
N MET A 238 -7.04 9.23 -6.86
CA MET A 238 -7.00 7.76 -6.89
C MET A 238 -7.24 7.17 -5.50
N ASN A 239 -6.56 7.72 -4.48
CA ASN A 239 -6.75 7.28 -3.11
C ASN A 239 -8.14 7.61 -2.59
N PHE A 240 -8.69 8.78 -2.94
CA PHE A 240 -10.01 9.21 -2.47
C PHE A 240 -11.16 8.42 -3.11
N ALA A 241 -11.12 8.20 -4.43
CA ALA A 241 -12.29 7.75 -5.17
C ALA A 241 -12.14 6.35 -5.81
N ALA A 242 -10.91 5.87 -6.08
CA ALA A 242 -10.72 4.57 -6.72
C ALA A 242 -10.44 3.44 -5.71
N PHE A 243 -9.50 3.66 -4.80
CA PHE A 243 -9.07 2.64 -3.84
C PHE A 243 -10.14 2.22 -2.82
N PRO A 244 -11.03 3.07 -2.30
CA PRO A 244 -12.04 2.64 -1.34
C PRO A 244 -12.86 1.45 -1.82
N LEU A 245 -13.29 1.47 -3.08
CA LEU A 245 -14.16 0.45 -3.67
C LEU A 245 -13.50 -0.93 -3.80
N VAL A 246 -12.18 -0.97 -4.02
CA VAL A 246 -11.42 -2.20 -4.29
C VAL A 246 -10.48 -2.59 -3.15
N ASN A 247 -10.62 -1.97 -2.00
CA ASN A 247 -9.81 -2.27 -0.82
C ASN A 247 -10.72 -2.74 0.33
N ALA A 248 -10.94 -1.94 1.36
CA ALA A 248 -11.69 -2.32 2.55
C ALA A 248 -13.14 -2.75 2.24
N LEU A 249 -13.80 -2.13 1.25
CA LEU A 249 -15.19 -2.42 0.90
C LEU A 249 -15.41 -3.75 0.15
N LEU A 250 -14.36 -4.44 -0.27
CA LEU A 250 -14.50 -5.77 -0.91
C LEU A 250 -15.15 -6.80 0.01
N ALA A 251 -15.01 -6.66 1.34
CA ALA A 251 -15.69 -7.55 2.27
C ALA A 251 -17.23 -7.40 2.18
N HIS A 252 -17.73 -6.17 2.02
CA HIS A 252 -19.14 -5.90 1.78
C HIS A 252 -19.59 -6.47 0.41
N VAL A 253 -18.80 -6.27 -0.65
CA VAL A 253 -19.11 -6.83 -1.97
C VAL A 253 -19.19 -8.35 -1.92
N ALA A 254 -18.22 -9.01 -1.27
CA ALA A 254 -18.20 -10.46 -1.13
C ALA A 254 -19.45 -10.98 -0.40
N LYS A 255 -19.75 -10.41 0.77
CA LYS A 255 -20.80 -10.92 1.66
C LYS A 255 -22.19 -10.51 1.20
N ASP A 256 -22.43 -9.21 1.02
CA ASP A 256 -23.77 -8.66 0.91
C ASP A 256 -24.26 -8.52 -0.56
N ILE A 257 -23.34 -8.46 -1.55
CA ILE A 257 -23.68 -8.37 -2.97
C ILE A 257 -23.56 -9.75 -3.64
N TYR A 258 -22.45 -10.45 -3.41
CA TYR A 258 -22.20 -11.73 -4.08
C TYR A 258 -22.62 -12.96 -3.27
N GLY A 259 -22.98 -12.78 -1.99
CA GLY A 259 -23.36 -13.89 -1.10
C GLY A 259 -22.25 -14.91 -0.86
N LEU A 260 -20.99 -14.46 -0.93
CA LEU A 260 -19.82 -15.30 -0.77
C LEU A 260 -19.41 -15.39 0.72
N ASP A 261 -18.62 -16.40 1.02
CA ASP A 261 -17.95 -16.59 2.30
C ASP A 261 -16.57 -15.88 2.36
N GLN A 262 -15.81 -16.15 3.40
CA GLN A 262 -14.46 -15.62 3.59
C GLN A 262 -13.53 -16.00 2.45
N THR A 263 -13.67 -17.20 1.90
CA THR A 263 -12.85 -17.70 0.79
C THR A 263 -13.11 -16.89 -0.47
N GLY A 264 -14.38 -16.57 -0.74
CA GLY A 264 -14.76 -15.68 -1.83
C GLY A 264 -14.16 -14.28 -1.69
N LEU A 265 -14.15 -13.71 -0.48
CA LEU A 265 -13.42 -12.45 -0.21
C LEU A 265 -11.94 -12.60 -0.54
N GLY A 266 -11.30 -13.70 -0.11
CA GLY A 266 -9.90 -13.99 -0.41
C GLY A 266 -9.62 -14.00 -1.92
N TRP A 267 -10.51 -14.61 -2.72
CA TRP A 267 -10.40 -14.63 -4.18
C TRP A 267 -10.57 -13.25 -4.81
N LEU A 268 -11.50 -12.42 -4.34
CA LEU A 268 -11.67 -11.05 -4.85
C LEU A 268 -10.41 -10.21 -4.62
N ILE A 269 -9.83 -10.27 -3.41
CA ILE A 269 -8.59 -9.55 -3.07
C ILE A 269 -7.42 -10.10 -3.91
N ALA A 270 -7.31 -11.42 -4.03
CA ALA A 270 -6.28 -12.06 -4.84
C ALA A 270 -6.38 -11.68 -6.32
N SER A 271 -7.60 -11.62 -6.88
CA SER A 271 -7.85 -11.21 -8.26
C SER A 271 -7.33 -9.80 -8.54
N PHE A 272 -7.62 -8.85 -7.66
CA PHE A 272 -7.06 -7.49 -7.76
C PHE A 272 -5.53 -7.48 -7.68
N ALA A 273 -4.95 -8.22 -6.73
CA ALA A 273 -3.51 -8.29 -6.53
C ALA A 273 -2.78 -9.00 -7.70
N ILE A 274 -3.37 -10.06 -8.27
CA ILE A 274 -2.89 -10.72 -9.50
C ILE A 274 -2.86 -9.73 -10.66
N GLY A 275 -3.93 -8.94 -10.84
CA GLY A 275 -3.97 -7.89 -11.85
C GLY A 275 -2.85 -6.86 -11.66
N ALA A 276 -2.62 -6.41 -10.43
CA ALA A 276 -1.55 -5.47 -10.11
C ALA A 276 -0.15 -6.05 -10.39
N LEU A 277 0.08 -7.33 -10.07
CA LEU A 277 1.31 -8.04 -10.40
C LEU A 277 1.52 -8.15 -11.92
N LEU A 278 0.50 -8.55 -12.66
CA LEU A 278 0.55 -8.64 -14.13
C LEU A 278 0.86 -7.28 -14.74
N GLY A 279 0.19 -6.22 -14.29
CA GLY A 279 0.43 -4.86 -14.75
C GLY A 279 1.86 -4.40 -14.50
N SER A 280 2.38 -4.65 -13.30
CA SER A 280 3.77 -4.34 -12.93
C SER A 280 4.78 -5.14 -13.76
N LEU A 281 4.51 -6.41 -14.05
CA LEU A 281 5.35 -7.26 -14.87
C LEU A 281 5.39 -6.76 -16.33
N ILE A 282 4.24 -6.45 -16.93
CA ILE A 282 4.15 -5.88 -18.28
C ILE A 282 4.92 -4.57 -18.36
N LEU A 283 4.78 -3.69 -17.37
CA LEU A 283 5.52 -2.44 -17.30
C LEU A 283 7.03 -2.65 -17.18
N SER A 284 7.49 -3.66 -16.44
CA SER A 284 8.91 -3.97 -16.33
C SER A 284 9.54 -4.40 -17.66
N MET A 285 8.76 -5.06 -18.50
CA MET A 285 9.21 -5.54 -19.83
C MET A 285 9.15 -4.46 -20.92
N HIS A 286 8.19 -3.54 -20.85
CA HIS A 286 7.90 -2.58 -21.92
C HIS A 286 8.03 -1.11 -21.49
N GLY A 287 8.38 -0.83 -20.25
CA GLY A 287 8.33 0.51 -19.63
C GLY A 287 9.18 1.58 -20.33
N THR A 288 10.25 1.19 -21.02
CA THR A 288 11.10 2.13 -21.80
C THR A 288 10.40 2.73 -23.03
N ARG A 289 9.35 2.08 -23.53
CA ARG A 289 8.58 2.53 -24.71
C ARG A 289 7.33 3.34 -24.33
N ILE A 290 7.00 3.42 -23.04
CA ILE A 290 5.74 3.99 -22.56
C ILE A 290 5.93 5.48 -22.24
N ARG A 291 5.01 6.32 -22.74
CA ARG A 291 4.94 7.75 -22.37
C ARG A 291 4.25 7.89 -21.02
N ALA A 292 5.05 8.04 -19.96
CA ALA A 292 4.59 7.97 -18.55
C ALA A 292 3.34 8.82 -18.27
N ALA A 293 3.30 10.09 -18.69
CA ALA A 293 2.19 10.98 -18.41
C ALA A 293 0.89 10.58 -19.11
N ARG A 294 0.98 10.19 -20.39
CA ARG A 294 -0.22 9.76 -21.15
C ARG A 294 -0.77 8.46 -20.61
N THR A 295 0.11 7.50 -20.29
CA THR A 295 -0.29 6.22 -19.73
C THR A 295 -0.93 6.39 -18.37
N MET A 296 -0.35 7.23 -17.50
CA MET A 296 -0.91 7.54 -16.19
C MET A 296 -2.35 8.03 -16.29
N ILE A 297 -2.62 9.03 -17.15
CA ILE A 297 -3.96 9.62 -17.29
C ILE A 297 -4.94 8.65 -17.96
N ALA A 298 -4.53 8.00 -19.05
CA ALA A 298 -5.38 7.04 -19.74
C ALA A 298 -5.78 5.87 -18.82
N CYS A 299 -4.81 5.33 -18.07
CA CYS A 299 -5.09 4.24 -17.14
C CYS A 299 -5.84 4.69 -15.89
N ALA A 300 -5.70 5.95 -15.46
CA ALA A 300 -6.55 6.53 -14.43
C ALA A 300 -8.02 6.56 -14.87
N PHE A 301 -8.27 7.04 -16.08
CA PHE A 301 -9.62 7.04 -16.67
C PHE A 301 -10.17 5.62 -16.79
N VAL A 302 -9.39 4.67 -17.34
CA VAL A 302 -9.78 3.27 -17.46
C VAL A 302 -10.10 2.66 -16.10
N TRP A 303 -9.30 2.94 -15.08
CA TRP A 303 -9.54 2.44 -13.72
C TRP A 303 -10.88 2.93 -13.16
N PHE A 304 -11.20 4.21 -13.29
CA PHE A 304 -12.50 4.72 -12.86
C PHE A 304 -13.66 4.16 -13.70
N ALA A 305 -13.49 4.00 -15.00
CA ALA A 305 -14.49 3.37 -15.86
C ALA A 305 -14.75 1.90 -15.47
N LEU A 306 -13.69 1.15 -15.16
CA LEU A 306 -13.80 -0.22 -14.65
C LEU A 306 -14.47 -0.27 -13.28
N ASN A 307 -14.15 0.66 -12.37
CA ASN A 307 -14.80 0.78 -11.07
C ASN A 307 -16.31 1.08 -11.23
N PHE A 308 -16.66 1.94 -12.18
CA PHE A 308 -18.07 2.22 -12.51
C PHE A 308 -18.80 0.94 -12.92
N VAL A 309 -18.24 0.16 -13.85
CA VAL A 309 -18.82 -1.12 -14.28
C VAL A 309 -18.86 -2.12 -13.11
N PHE A 310 -17.78 -2.23 -12.33
CA PHE A 310 -17.70 -3.11 -11.16
C PHE A 310 -18.81 -2.84 -10.14
N SER A 311 -19.20 -1.58 -9.98
CA SER A 311 -20.26 -1.20 -9.03
C SER A 311 -21.64 -1.76 -9.36
N TRP A 312 -21.87 -2.18 -10.61
CA TRP A 312 -23.14 -2.73 -11.09
C TRP A 312 -23.10 -4.24 -11.30
N VAL A 313 -21.95 -4.87 -11.11
CA VAL A 313 -21.81 -6.32 -11.31
C VAL A 313 -22.21 -7.06 -10.05
N GLU A 314 -23.17 -7.98 -10.19
CA GLU A 314 -23.72 -8.81 -9.11
C GLU A 314 -23.21 -10.25 -9.15
N THR A 315 -22.39 -10.61 -10.15
CA THR A 315 -21.89 -11.98 -10.31
C THR A 315 -20.41 -12.08 -9.94
N PRO A 316 -20.01 -13.01 -9.06
CA PRO A 316 -18.63 -13.12 -8.58
C PRO A 316 -17.60 -13.26 -9.71
N ARG A 317 -17.85 -14.10 -10.71
CA ARG A 317 -16.91 -14.35 -11.83
C ARG A 317 -16.58 -13.09 -12.63
N TRP A 318 -17.59 -12.26 -12.93
CA TRP A 318 -17.37 -10.99 -13.61
C TRP A 318 -16.69 -9.97 -12.69
N GLY A 319 -17.02 -10.00 -11.39
CA GLY A 319 -16.36 -9.20 -10.38
C GLY A 319 -14.85 -9.50 -10.29
N GLU A 320 -14.47 -10.77 -10.23
CA GLU A 320 -13.07 -11.22 -10.22
C GLU A 320 -12.33 -10.79 -11.51
N ALA A 321 -12.93 -11.00 -12.68
CA ALA A 321 -12.35 -10.59 -13.95
C ALA A 321 -12.11 -9.07 -14.02
N LEU A 322 -13.09 -8.27 -13.57
CA LEU A 322 -12.95 -6.82 -13.50
C LEU A 322 -11.88 -6.39 -12.51
N LEU A 323 -11.78 -7.05 -11.35
CA LEU A 323 -10.75 -6.75 -10.36
C LEU A 323 -9.34 -7.01 -10.90
N ILE A 324 -9.13 -8.05 -11.72
CA ILE A 324 -7.87 -8.28 -12.43
C ILE A 324 -7.58 -7.09 -13.36
N LEU A 325 -8.54 -6.66 -14.17
CA LEU A 325 -8.37 -5.52 -15.09
C LEU A 325 -8.11 -4.20 -14.33
N ILE A 326 -8.83 -3.98 -13.23
CA ILE A 326 -8.63 -2.85 -12.33
C ILE A 326 -7.21 -2.85 -11.75
N GLY A 327 -6.71 -4.00 -11.30
CA GLY A 327 -5.36 -4.15 -10.80
C GLY A 327 -4.30 -3.83 -11.86
N VAL A 328 -4.50 -4.28 -13.09
CA VAL A 328 -3.62 -3.91 -14.23
C VAL A 328 -3.66 -2.40 -14.44
N ALA A 329 -4.84 -1.79 -14.55
CA ALA A 329 -5.00 -0.35 -14.76
C ALA A 329 -4.36 0.45 -13.61
N GLN A 330 -4.51 0.00 -12.37
CA GLN A 330 -3.86 0.57 -11.19
C GLN A 330 -2.35 0.61 -11.32
N SER A 331 -1.70 -0.48 -11.75
CA SER A 331 -0.25 -0.52 -11.92
C SER A 331 0.22 0.41 -13.03
N PHE A 332 -0.50 0.45 -14.16
CA PHE A 332 -0.22 1.37 -15.27
C PHE A 332 -0.51 2.84 -14.94
N CYS A 333 -1.28 3.14 -13.91
CA CYS A 333 -1.46 4.48 -13.38
C CYS A 333 -0.37 4.85 -12.36
N MET A 334 -0.17 4.00 -11.33
CA MET A 334 0.66 4.31 -10.16
C MET A 334 2.17 4.28 -10.44
N VAL A 335 2.65 3.35 -11.28
CA VAL A 335 4.09 3.23 -11.58
C VAL A 335 4.58 4.42 -12.42
N PRO A 336 3.94 4.79 -13.54
CA PRO A 336 4.32 5.99 -14.28
C PRO A 336 4.20 7.28 -13.46
N MET A 337 3.18 7.39 -12.59
CA MET A 337 3.04 8.51 -11.66
C MET A 337 4.28 8.66 -10.76
N ALA A 338 4.77 7.57 -10.18
CA ALA A 338 5.98 7.59 -9.36
C ALA A 338 7.21 8.01 -10.17
N VAL A 339 7.31 7.55 -11.42
CA VAL A 339 8.41 7.93 -12.34
C VAL A 339 8.37 9.43 -12.66
N ILE A 340 7.18 10.00 -12.92
CA ILE A 340 7.02 11.43 -13.18
C ILE A 340 7.50 12.23 -11.97
N LEU A 341 6.99 11.91 -10.78
CA LEU A 341 7.35 12.62 -9.54
C LEU A 341 8.86 12.61 -9.28
N LEU A 342 9.53 11.47 -9.53
CA LEU A 342 10.98 11.33 -9.30
C LEU A 342 11.84 11.98 -10.38
N ARG A 343 11.38 11.99 -11.65
CA ARG A 343 12.15 12.56 -12.76
C ARG A 343 11.99 14.06 -12.88
N THR A 344 10.80 14.59 -12.61
CA THR A 344 10.50 16.03 -12.73
C THR A 344 10.97 16.80 -11.50
N ALA A 345 11.01 16.16 -10.33
CA ALA A 345 11.50 16.81 -9.12
C ALA A 345 13.01 17.01 -9.15
N ASP A 346 13.43 18.26 -8.81
CA ASP A 346 14.83 18.57 -8.55
C ASP A 346 15.42 17.58 -7.55
N PRO A 347 16.63 17.05 -7.75
CA PRO A 347 17.29 16.13 -6.82
C PRO A 347 17.24 16.56 -5.36
N ALA A 348 17.40 17.85 -5.07
CA ALA A 348 17.33 18.44 -3.73
C ALA A 348 15.93 18.38 -3.09
N PHE A 349 14.86 18.29 -3.90
CA PHE A 349 13.47 18.28 -3.44
C PHE A 349 12.78 16.91 -3.54
N ARG A 350 13.41 15.90 -4.15
CA ARG A 350 12.80 14.56 -4.35
C ARG A 350 12.23 13.96 -3.07
N GLY A 351 12.97 14.01 -1.98
CA GLY A 351 12.52 13.50 -0.69
C GLY A 351 11.29 14.23 -0.16
N ARG A 352 11.26 15.57 -0.30
CA ARG A 352 10.14 16.43 0.13
C ARG A 352 8.89 16.20 -0.72
N VAL A 353 9.06 16.07 -2.05
CA VAL A 353 7.98 15.73 -3.00
C VAL A 353 7.38 14.36 -2.67
N MET A 354 8.22 13.37 -2.39
CA MET A 354 7.75 12.04 -1.96
C MET A 354 7.02 12.09 -0.62
N GLY A 355 7.45 12.96 0.30
CA GLY A 355 6.72 13.23 1.55
C GLY A 355 5.33 13.80 1.30
N VAL A 356 5.19 14.79 0.41
CA VAL A 356 3.88 15.35 0.02
C VAL A 356 3.01 14.30 -0.68
N ARG A 357 3.60 13.45 -1.54
CA ARG A 357 2.88 12.32 -2.14
C ARG A 357 2.32 11.36 -1.09
N MET A 358 3.05 11.10 0.01
CA MET A 358 2.55 10.28 1.11
C MET A 358 1.31 10.88 1.77
N LEU A 359 1.19 12.22 1.80
CA LEU A 359 -0.04 12.87 2.25
C LEU A 359 -1.23 12.62 1.31
N ALA A 360 -0.99 12.43 0.01
CA ALA A 360 -2.07 12.09 -0.92
C ALA A 360 -2.73 10.72 -0.59
N VAL A 361 -2.06 9.85 0.18
CA VAL A 361 -2.63 8.60 0.70
C VAL A 361 -3.82 8.87 1.64
N TYR A 362 -3.88 10.05 2.29
CA TYR A 362 -5.03 10.43 3.11
C TYR A 362 -6.34 10.60 2.35
N GLY A 363 -6.31 10.68 1.03
CA GLY A 363 -7.50 10.50 0.22
C GLY A 363 -8.26 9.21 0.55
N LEU A 364 -7.55 8.12 0.84
CA LEU A 364 -8.17 6.82 1.09
C LEU A 364 -9.00 6.76 2.39
N PRO A 365 -8.49 7.14 3.56
CA PRO A 365 -9.34 7.25 4.75
C PRO A 365 -10.53 8.18 4.56
N LEU A 366 -10.34 9.32 3.91
CA LEU A 366 -11.44 10.25 3.63
C LEU A 366 -12.49 9.63 2.70
N GLY A 367 -12.04 8.97 1.64
CA GLY A 367 -12.92 8.24 0.71
C GLY A 367 -13.69 7.13 1.40
N LEU A 368 -13.04 6.34 2.27
CA LEU A 368 -13.70 5.29 3.06
C LEU A 368 -14.74 5.87 4.03
N LEU A 369 -14.39 6.90 4.80
CA LEU A 369 -15.30 7.52 5.77
C LEU A 369 -16.53 8.14 5.11
N LEU A 370 -16.43 8.60 3.86
CA LEU A 370 -17.56 9.09 3.09
C LEU A 370 -18.34 7.95 2.44
N SER A 371 -17.66 6.96 1.86
CA SER A 371 -18.31 5.87 1.12
C SER A 371 -19.11 4.92 2.03
N GLY A 372 -18.64 4.67 3.28
CA GLY A 372 -19.34 3.80 4.22
C GLY A 372 -20.79 4.22 4.47
N PRO A 373 -21.05 5.42 5.03
CA PRO A 373 -22.40 5.93 5.23
C PRO A 373 -23.19 6.05 3.93
N MET A 374 -22.56 6.48 2.81
CA MET A 374 -23.23 6.56 1.53
C MET A 374 -23.74 5.21 1.05
N ILE A 375 -22.96 4.14 1.20
CA ILE A 375 -23.38 2.78 0.83
C ILE A 375 -24.57 2.33 1.68
N GLU A 376 -24.58 2.62 2.98
CA GLU A 376 -25.71 2.28 3.85
C GLU A 376 -27.01 2.99 3.46
N HIS A 377 -26.93 4.23 2.93
CA HIS A 377 -28.11 5.01 2.55
C HIS A 377 -28.53 4.83 1.09
N THR A 378 -27.57 4.73 0.15
CA THR A 378 -27.86 4.74 -1.30
C THR A 378 -27.46 3.44 -2.01
N GLY A 379 -26.79 2.53 -1.30
CA GLY A 379 -26.28 1.28 -1.87
C GLY A 379 -24.91 1.42 -2.55
N PHE A 380 -24.28 0.27 -2.77
CA PHE A 380 -22.93 0.18 -3.34
C PHE A 380 -22.87 0.69 -4.80
N ALA A 381 -23.85 0.33 -5.63
CA ALA A 381 -23.88 0.70 -7.04
C ALA A 381 -23.93 2.23 -7.24
N VAL A 382 -24.81 2.92 -6.50
CA VAL A 382 -24.92 4.38 -6.58
C VAL A 382 -23.67 5.06 -6.05
N THR A 383 -23.19 4.64 -4.89
CA THR A 383 -21.97 5.21 -4.29
C THR A 383 -20.76 5.01 -5.18
N GLY A 384 -20.54 3.79 -5.68
CA GLY A 384 -19.44 3.48 -6.59
C GLY A 384 -19.52 4.25 -7.90
N SER A 385 -20.73 4.43 -8.44
CA SER A 385 -20.97 5.27 -9.62
C SER A 385 -20.60 6.73 -9.37
N LEU A 386 -21.01 7.30 -8.26
CA LEU A 386 -20.67 8.69 -7.89
C LEU A 386 -19.17 8.89 -7.73
N PHE A 387 -18.48 8.01 -6.99
CA PHE A 387 -17.03 8.07 -6.82
C PHE A 387 -16.30 7.92 -8.16
N SER A 388 -16.77 7.01 -9.02
CA SER A 388 -16.19 6.81 -10.35
C SER A 388 -16.41 8.01 -11.27
N LEU A 389 -17.59 8.62 -11.28
CA LEU A 389 -17.89 9.81 -12.06
C LEU A 389 -17.11 11.04 -11.58
N ILE A 390 -16.99 11.25 -10.27
CA ILE A 390 -16.09 12.25 -9.68
C ILE A 390 -14.66 12.01 -10.18
N GLY A 391 -14.19 10.76 -10.09
CA GLY A 391 -12.86 10.38 -10.55
C GLY A 391 -12.63 10.65 -12.02
N ILE A 392 -13.56 10.27 -12.90
CA ILE A 392 -13.51 10.54 -14.35
C ILE A 392 -13.45 12.05 -14.60
N THR A 393 -14.39 12.80 -14.00
CA THR A 393 -14.52 14.25 -14.20
C THR A 393 -13.22 14.96 -13.82
N PHE A 394 -12.69 14.71 -12.61
CA PHE A 394 -11.44 15.33 -12.16
C PHE A 394 -10.23 14.85 -12.97
N THR A 395 -10.18 13.60 -13.40
CA THR A 395 -9.11 13.10 -14.28
C THR A 395 -9.12 13.86 -15.62
N VAL A 396 -10.28 14.06 -16.21
CA VAL A 396 -10.43 14.85 -17.46
C VAL A 396 -10.06 16.31 -17.23
N LEU A 397 -10.49 16.93 -16.14
CA LEU A 397 -10.12 18.29 -15.79
C LEU A 397 -8.62 18.45 -15.59
N ILE A 398 -7.95 17.53 -14.89
CA ILE A 398 -6.50 17.49 -14.73
C ILE A 398 -5.82 17.35 -16.10
N ALA A 399 -6.28 16.42 -16.94
CA ALA A 399 -5.72 16.19 -18.26
C ALA A 399 -5.87 17.42 -19.19
N ALA A 400 -7.01 18.11 -19.13
CA ALA A 400 -7.30 19.31 -19.94
C ALA A 400 -6.49 20.52 -19.45
N HIS A 401 -6.45 20.75 -18.13
CA HIS A 401 -5.78 21.93 -17.54
C HIS A 401 -4.25 21.88 -17.71
N TRP A 402 -3.64 20.70 -17.53
CA TRP A 402 -2.19 20.52 -17.67
C TRP A 402 -1.78 19.84 -18.97
N ARG A 403 -2.61 19.92 -20.03
CA ARG A 403 -2.35 19.25 -21.33
C ARG A 403 -0.97 19.58 -21.90
N GLU A 404 -0.52 20.82 -21.84
CA GLU A 404 0.77 21.26 -22.40
C GLU A 404 1.96 20.59 -21.69
N HIS A 405 1.87 20.36 -20.39
CA HIS A 405 2.90 19.74 -19.60
C HIS A 405 2.87 18.21 -19.69
N LEU A 406 1.68 17.63 -19.67
CA LEU A 406 1.49 16.18 -19.64
C LEU A 406 1.62 15.53 -21.03
N TRP A 407 1.33 16.28 -22.11
CA TRP A 407 1.34 15.74 -23.47
C TRP A 407 2.61 16.08 -24.28
N HIS A 408 3.37 17.12 -23.88
CA HIS A 408 4.59 17.60 -24.53
C HIS A 408 5.79 17.74 -23.59
N PRO A 409 6.28 16.66 -22.95
CA PRO A 409 7.34 16.73 -21.95
C PRO A 409 8.71 17.20 -22.49
N GLN A 410 8.89 17.27 -23.81
CA GLN A 410 10.17 17.70 -24.43
C GLN A 410 10.35 19.21 -24.54
N ALA A 411 9.31 20.03 -24.37
CA ALA A 411 9.42 21.48 -24.43
C ALA A 411 10.00 22.10 -23.14
N ALA A 412 9.94 21.38 -22.01
CA ALA A 412 10.45 21.87 -20.72
C ALA A 412 11.97 21.64 -20.56
N ALA A 413 12.55 20.62 -21.22
CA ALA A 413 13.97 20.32 -21.12
C ALA A 413 14.89 21.33 -21.85
N ASN A 414 14.35 22.17 -22.73
CA ASN A 414 15.12 23.16 -23.51
C ASN A 414 15.05 24.58 -22.92
N ARG A 415 14.58 24.76 -21.68
CA ARG A 415 14.50 26.08 -21.03
C ARG A 415 15.48 26.27 -19.87
N HIS A 416 16.50 25.40 -19.78
CA HIS A 416 17.61 25.57 -18.82
C HIS A 416 18.96 25.49 -19.51
#